data_aa169874d02e4e8d15f1591366f344de
#
_entry.id   aa169874d02e4e8d15f1591366f344de
#
_cell.length_a   1.000
_cell.length_b   1.000
_cell.length_c   1.000
_cell.angle_alpha   90.00
_cell.angle_beta   90.00
_cell.angle_gamma   90.00
#
_symmetry.space_group_name_H-M   'P 1'
#
loop_
_entity.id
_entity.type
_entity.pdbx_description
1 polymer ?
#
loop_
_entity_poly.entity_id
_entity_poly.type
_entity_poly.pdbx_seq_one_letter_code
_entity_poly.pdbx_strand_id
1 'polypeptide(L)'
;MSQAAELSRVKGRIKALTEKTVANGCTEAEAMAAADMVGRLLERYALSMDEIEIRTARCVQAEVPLGGRRRRPIDGCVPTIARFCDCKVWLARGGVTDPAQPDFDPMRIGSRYVFFGFETDTALATYLFAVIDRAISTETVAFKQLNPRFRGVRLRQASASFQHGVVGRVSERLDAMRRVRDAAVRAQRSTGTALIVAKSSVVEDAFRETDVRLVSLNATGRRVITTAFRAGWVAGDRVNLNRPVPGDSQRRLA
;
A
#
# COMPACT_ATOMS: atom_id res chain seq x y z
N MET A 1 -9.79 15.81 26.70
CA MET A 1 -8.68 14.82 26.58
C MET A 1 -7.60 15.42 25.70
N SER A 2 -6.32 15.30 26.11
CA SER A 2 -5.22 15.94 25.32
C SER A 2 -5.07 15.21 23.99
N GLN A 3 -4.94 15.94 22.93
CA GLN A 3 -4.75 15.51 21.53
C GLN A 3 -3.52 14.63 21.35
N ALA A 4 -2.45 14.89 22.09
CA ALA A 4 -1.28 14.00 22.15
C ALA A 4 -1.63 12.59 22.67
N ALA A 5 -2.60 12.48 23.58
CA ALA A 5 -3.08 11.18 24.06
C ALA A 5 -3.94 10.45 23.03
N GLU A 6 -4.70 11.17 22.20
CA GLU A 6 -5.49 10.60 21.12
C GLU A 6 -4.60 10.12 19.96
N LEU A 7 -3.62 10.92 19.58
CA LEU A 7 -2.60 10.55 18.58
C LEU A 7 -1.82 9.31 19.03
N SER A 8 -1.39 9.27 20.30
CA SER A 8 -0.68 8.11 20.86
C SER A 8 -1.55 6.85 20.84
N ARG A 9 -2.86 6.99 21.13
CA ARG A 9 -3.83 5.88 21.07
C ARG A 9 -4.04 5.38 19.65
N VAL A 10 -4.16 6.30 18.67
CA VAL A 10 -4.30 5.94 17.26
C VAL A 10 -3.02 5.25 16.75
N LYS A 11 -1.84 5.79 17.05
CA LYS A 11 -0.55 5.17 16.73
C LYS A 11 -0.40 3.77 17.33
N GLY A 12 -0.74 3.60 18.61
CA GLY A 12 -0.71 2.30 19.28
C GLY A 12 -1.66 1.28 18.64
N ARG A 13 -2.84 1.71 18.22
CA ARG A 13 -3.81 0.86 17.53
C ARG A 13 -3.37 0.50 16.11
N ILE A 14 -2.79 1.44 15.37
CA ILE A 14 -2.19 1.18 14.06
C ILE A 14 -1.07 0.15 14.20
N LYS A 15 -0.15 0.35 15.16
CA LYS A 15 0.95 -0.59 15.43
C LYS A 15 0.42 -1.99 15.75
N ALA A 16 -0.54 -2.12 16.64
CA ALA A 16 -1.14 -3.42 16.98
C ALA A 16 -1.85 -4.09 15.80
N LEU A 17 -2.43 -3.31 14.88
CA LEU A 17 -3.06 -3.83 13.66
C LEU A 17 -2.02 -4.19 12.60
N THR A 18 -0.91 -3.44 12.49
CA THR A 18 0.19 -3.76 11.58
C THR A 18 1.01 -4.97 12.03
N GLU A 19 0.97 -5.32 13.30
CA GLU A 19 1.53 -6.58 13.82
C GLU A 19 0.70 -7.81 13.43
N LYS A 20 -0.58 -7.62 13.06
CA LYS A 20 -1.43 -8.68 12.50
C LYS A 20 -1.10 -8.89 11.03
N THR A 21 0.06 -9.44 10.77
CA THR A 21 0.52 -9.81 9.42
C THR A 21 0.50 -11.32 9.23
N VAL A 22 0.52 -11.75 7.97
CA VAL A 22 0.64 -13.18 7.65
C VAL A 22 1.96 -13.75 8.19
N ALA A 23 3.01 -12.94 8.30
CA ALA A 23 4.27 -13.33 8.94
C ALA A 23 4.10 -13.69 10.42
N ASN A 24 3.11 -13.12 11.09
CA ASN A 24 2.77 -13.38 12.49
C ASN A 24 1.60 -14.40 12.64
N GLY A 25 1.33 -15.21 11.62
CA GLY A 25 0.35 -16.29 11.67
C GLY A 25 -1.09 -15.88 11.38
N CYS A 26 -1.36 -14.64 11.00
CA CYS A 26 -2.69 -14.20 10.58
C CYS A 26 -2.97 -14.63 9.13
N THR A 27 -4.23 -14.90 8.81
CA THR A 27 -4.66 -15.13 7.43
C THR A 27 -4.58 -13.82 6.61
N GLU A 28 -4.49 -13.93 5.27
CA GLU A 28 -4.54 -12.75 4.41
C GLU A 28 -5.81 -11.92 4.60
N ALA A 29 -6.94 -12.60 4.86
CA ALA A 29 -8.21 -11.95 5.14
C ALA A 29 -8.14 -11.10 6.43
N GLU A 30 -7.52 -11.60 7.49
CA GLU A 30 -7.34 -10.88 8.74
C GLU A 30 -6.38 -9.70 8.60
N ALA A 31 -5.29 -9.87 7.83
CA ALA A 31 -4.34 -8.80 7.55
C ALA A 31 -4.98 -7.67 6.73
N MET A 32 -5.80 -8.00 5.73
CA MET A 32 -6.52 -7.01 4.93
C MET A 32 -7.64 -6.32 5.71
N ALA A 33 -8.33 -7.05 6.60
CA ALA A 33 -9.31 -6.46 7.51
C ALA A 33 -8.67 -5.50 8.51
N ALA A 34 -7.47 -5.81 8.98
CA ALA A 34 -6.68 -4.90 9.82
C ALA A 34 -6.32 -3.63 9.05
N ALA A 35 -5.95 -3.74 7.76
CA ALA A 35 -5.67 -2.58 6.90
C ALA A 35 -6.89 -1.65 6.73
N ASP A 36 -8.08 -2.21 6.48
CA ASP A 36 -9.33 -1.44 6.39
C ASP A 36 -9.65 -0.73 7.71
N MET A 37 -9.44 -1.41 8.84
CA MET A 37 -9.63 -0.81 10.18
C MET A 37 -8.65 0.32 10.45
N VAL A 38 -7.39 0.19 10.03
CA VAL A 38 -6.39 1.26 10.09
C VAL A 38 -6.84 2.43 9.23
N GLY A 39 -7.28 2.19 8.00
CA GLY A 39 -7.82 3.22 7.11
C GLY A 39 -8.94 4.03 7.76
N ARG A 40 -9.92 3.36 8.39
CA ARG A 40 -11.04 4.04 9.10
C ARG A 40 -10.58 4.80 10.35
N LEU A 41 -9.59 4.30 11.06
CA LEU A 41 -9.02 5.02 12.22
C LEU A 41 -8.34 6.31 11.77
N LEU A 42 -7.56 6.24 10.66
CA LEU A 42 -6.90 7.40 10.08
C LEU A 42 -7.89 8.42 9.55
N GLU A 43 -8.95 7.95 8.88
CA GLU A 43 -10.03 8.79 8.40
C GLU A 43 -10.71 9.54 9.54
N ARG A 44 -11.08 8.82 10.62
CA ARG A 44 -11.69 9.41 11.79
C ARG A 44 -10.76 10.42 12.49
N TYR A 45 -9.47 10.11 12.58
CA TYR A 45 -8.47 11.00 13.14
C TYR A 45 -8.26 12.24 12.27
N ALA A 46 -8.13 12.10 10.96
CA ALA A 46 -8.03 13.22 10.03
C ALA A 46 -9.27 14.14 10.08
N LEU A 47 -10.45 13.60 10.34
CA LEU A 47 -11.68 14.37 10.53
C LEU A 47 -11.74 15.06 11.90
N SER A 48 -10.97 14.60 12.90
CA SER A 48 -10.91 15.23 14.24
C SER A 48 -9.84 16.32 14.34
N MET A 49 -8.84 16.32 13.43
CA MET A 49 -7.84 17.37 13.37
C MET A 49 -8.43 18.68 12.81
N ASP A 50 -8.08 19.80 13.39
CA ASP A 50 -8.36 21.08 12.79
C ASP A 50 -7.34 21.44 11.68
N GLU A 51 -7.64 22.46 10.89
CA GLU A 51 -6.79 22.86 9.75
C GLU A 51 -5.40 23.35 10.23
N ILE A 52 -5.31 23.94 11.41
CA ILE A 52 -4.08 24.47 11.99
C ILE A 52 -3.14 23.32 12.31
N GLU A 53 -3.68 22.24 12.88
CA GLU A 53 -2.94 21.04 13.23
C GLU A 53 -2.39 20.31 12.00
N ILE A 54 -3.22 20.21 10.95
CA ILE A 54 -2.79 19.64 9.68
C ILE A 54 -1.62 20.45 9.11
N ARG A 55 -1.67 21.78 9.17
CA ARG A 55 -0.62 22.65 8.65
C ARG A 55 0.67 22.61 9.46
N THR A 56 0.62 22.23 10.72
CA THR A 56 1.80 22.10 11.61
C THR A 56 2.38 20.68 11.67
N ALA A 57 1.65 19.69 11.15
CA ALA A 57 2.08 18.31 11.15
C ALA A 57 3.30 18.09 10.23
N ARG A 58 4.29 17.36 10.73
CA ARG A 58 5.50 17.05 9.97
C ARG A 58 5.28 15.85 9.05
N CYS A 59 5.74 15.97 7.80
CA CYS A 59 5.86 14.86 6.88
C CYS A 59 7.11 14.04 7.16
N VAL A 60 7.02 12.73 6.97
CA VAL A 60 8.10 11.76 7.16
C VAL A 60 8.29 10.90 5.91
N GLN A 61 9.45 10.27 5.80
CA GLN A 61 9.74 9.26 4.79
C GLN A 61 9.68 7.86 5.41
N ALA A 62 9.02 6.93 4.73
CA ALA A 62 9.02 5.52 5.08
C ALA A 62 9.54 4.71 3.89
N GLU A 63 10.57 3.92 4.10
CA GLU A 63 11.25 3.17 3.05
C GLU A 63 10.83 1.70 3.03
N VAL A 64 10.66 1.16 1.82
CA VAL A 64 10.39 -0.26 1.59
C VAL A 64 11.47 -0.82 0.67
N PRO A 65 12.44 -1.59 1.21
CA PRO A 65 13.51 -2.18 0.43
C PRO A 65 12.97 -3.26 -0.54
N LEU A 66 13.48 -3.30 -1.76
CA LEU A 66 13.01 -4.21 -2.80
C LEU A 66 13.85 -5.50 -2.94
N GLY A 67 14.97 -5.62 -2.21
CA GLY A 67 15.81 -6.82 -2.19
C GLY A 67 16.44 -7.20 -3.54
N GLY A 68 16.36 -6.36 -4.57
CA GLY A 68 16.91 -6.64 -5.89
C GLY A 68 16.73 -5.50 -6.90
N ARG A 69 17.35 -5.67 -8.10
CA ARG A 69 17.31 -4.68 -9.19
C ARG A 69 16.14 -4.87 -10.16
N ARG A 70 15.40 -5.99 -10.07
CA ARG A 70 14.32 -6.30 -11.03
C ARG A 70 13.01 -5.68 -10.57
N ARG A 71 12.24 -5.17 -11.53
CA ARG A 71 10.86 -4.74 -11.31
C ARG A 71 10.03 -5.91 -10.80
N ARG A 72 9.26 -5.66 -9.74
CA ARG A 72 8.33 -6.60 -9.12
C ARG A 72 6.93 -6.40 -9.69
N PRO A 73 6.08 -7.42 -9.64
CA PRO A 73 4.68 -7.27 -10.10
C PRO A 73 3.93 -6.16 -9.39
N ILE A 74 4.16 -6.00 -8.09
CA ILE A 74 3.52 -4.97 -7.25
C ILE A 74 3.85 -3.54 -7.67
N ASP A 75 4.93 -3.30 -8.42
CA ASP A 75 5.33 -1.96 -8.87
C ASP A 75 4.19 -1.21 -9.56
N GLY A 76 3.31 -1.93 -10.26
CA GLY A 76 2.12 -1.35 -10.88
C GLY A 76 1.05 -0.85 -9.90
N CYS A 77 1.07 -1.34 -8.65
CA CYS A 77 0.11 -0.95 -7.61
C CYS A 77 0.63 0.19 -6.71
N VAL A 78 1.95 0.40 -6.66
CA VAL A 78 2.58 1.35 -5.73
C VAL A 78 2.03 2.77 -5.85
N PRO A 79 1.84 3.36 -7.05
CA PRO A 79 1.24 4.69 -7.16
C PRO A 79 -0.21 4.73 -6.63
N THR A 80 -0.95 3.64 -6.76
CA THR A 80 -2.33 3.56 -6.26
C THR A 80 -2.36 3.43 -4.74
N ILE A 81 -1.45 2.65 -4.15
CA ILE A 81 -1.27 2.58 -2.69
C ILE A 81 -0.96 3.96 -2.14
N ALA A 82 -0.02 4.69 -2.75
CA ALA A 82 0.34 6.03 -2.31
C ALA A 82 -0.84 6.99 -2.38
N ARG A 83 -1.60 7.00 -3.51
CA ARG A 83 -2.81 7.82 -3.64
C ARG A 83 -3.89 7.45 -2.62
N PHE A 84 -4.07 6.17 -2.34
CA PHE A 84 -5.03 5.70 -1.33
C PHE A 84 -4.67 6.18 0.08
N CYS A 85 -3.38 6.27 0.38
CA CYS A 85 -2.85 6.72 1.67
C CYS A 85 -2.49 8.21 1.71
N ASP A 86 -2.87 9.00 0.71
CA ASP A 86 -2.55 10.44 0.61
C ASP A 86 -1.04 10.75 0.71
N CYS A 87 -0.19 9.83 0.20
CA CYS A 87 1.25 9.93 0.18
C CYS A 87 1.81 10.25 -1.22
N LYS A 88 2.98 10.87 -1.28
CA LYS A 88 3.87 10.83 -2.44
C LYS A 88 4.67 9.53 -2.43
N VAL A 89 5.09 9.03 -3.60
CA VAL A 89 5.95 7.85 -3.68
C VAL A 89 6.93 7.98 -4.84
N TRP A 90 8.14 7.49 -4.63
CA TRP A 90 9.14 7.35 -5.69
C TRP A 90 9.99 6.10 -5.49
N LEU A 91 10.65 5.69 -6.57
CA LEU A 91 11.65 4.64 -6.55
C LEU A 91 13.03 5.27 -6.36
N ALA A 92 13.61 5.10 -5.20
CA ALA A 92 15.02 5.43 -4.97
C ALA A 92 15.89 4.26 -5.42
N ARG A 93 16.86 4.54 -6.30
CA ARG A 93 17.86 3.55 -6.70
C ARG A 93 19.02 3.63 -5.73
N GLY A 94 19.41 2.50 -5.15
CA GLY A 94 20.62 2.43 -4.35
C GLY A 94 21.84 2.67 -5.24
N GLY A 95 22.74 3.54 -4.81
CA GLY A 95 24.08 3.64 -5.36
C GLY A 95 24.91 2.42 -4.96
N VAL A 96 25.97 2.15 -5.71
CA VAL A 96 27.08 1.31 -5.21
C VAL A 96 27.82 2.18 -4.21
N THR A 97 27.47 2.07 -2.94
CA THR A 97 28.23 2.69 -1.86
C THR A 97 29.36 1.77 -1.49
N ASP A 98 30.56 2.31 -1.45
CA ASP A 98 31.76 1.61 -0.99
C ASP A 98 31.57 1.25 0.50
N PRO A 99 31.67 -0.04 0.89
CA PRO A 99 31.59 -0.45 2.28
C PRO A 99 32.61 0.21 3.22
N ALA A 100 33.67 0.77 2.65
CA ALA A 100 34.71 1.47 3.40
C ALA A 100 34.39 2.93 3.73
N GLN A 101 33.24 3.47 3.23
CA GLN A 101 32.85 4.85 3.55
C GLN A 101 32.18 4.94 4.92
N PRO A 102 32.48 6.02 5.71
CA PRO A 102 31.95 6.19 7.08
C PRO A 102 30.42 6.29 7.14
N ASP A 103 29.76 6.66 6.03
CA ASP A 103 28.30 6.76 5.92
C ASP A 103 27.66 5.50 5.28
N PHE A 104 28.37 4.37 5.30
CA PHE A 104 27.87 3.12 4.75
C PHE A 104 26.64 2.63 5.49
N ASP A 105 25.49 2.66 4.81
CA ASP A 105 24.24 2.11 5.29
C ASP A 105 23.86 0.89 4.41
N PRO A 106 23.93 -0.34 4.94
CA PRO A 106 23.55 -1.55 4.21
C PRO A 106 22.11 -1.52 3.69
N MET A 107 21.21 -0.79 4.34
CA MET A 107 19.81 -0.62 3.92
C MET A 107 19.68 0.27 2.66
N ARG A 108 20.68 1.07 2.35
CA ARG A 108 20.73 1.89 1.13
C ARG A 108 21.30 1.17 -0.09
N ILE A 109 21.80 -0.06 0.10
CA ILE A 109 22.23 -0.92 -1.01
C ILE A 109 21.01 -1.52 -1.66
N GLY A 110 20.65 -1.04 -2.84
CA GLY A 110 19.54 -1.57 -3.60
C GLY A 110 18.42 -0.56 -3.83
N SER A 111 17.49 -0.96 -4.67
CA SER A 111 16.32 -0.13 -4.94
C SER A 111 15.31 -0.24 -3.81
N ARG A 112 14.66 0.87 -3.49
CA ARG A 112 13.60 0.95 -2.49
C ARG A 112 12.50 1.90 -2.93
N TYR A 113 11.28 1.65 -2.52
CA TYR A 113 10.22 2.64 -2.58
C TYR A 113 10.27 3.52 -1.33
N VAL A 114 10.10 4.82 -1.54
CA VAL A 114 10.00 5.80 -0.45
C VAL A 114 8.61 6.39 -0.51
N PHE A 115 7.83 6.20 0.56
CA PHE A 115 6.55 6.84 0.78
C PHE A 115 6.77 8.09 1.62
N PHE A 116 6.21 9.23 1.20
CA PHE A 116 6.37 10.51 1.87
C PHE A 116 5.00 11.12 2.17
N GLY A 117 4.76 11.51 3.40
CA GLY A 117 3.51 12.06 3.88
C GLY A 117 3.45 12.08 5.40
N PHE A 118 2.26 12.18 5.96
CA PHE A 118 2.09 12.09 7.41
C PHE A 118 2.50 10.69 7.91
N GLU A 119 3.01 10.64 9.14
CA GLU A 119 3.54 9.40 9.75
C GLU A 119 2.53 8.24 9.70
N THR A 120 1.27 8.53 10.00
CA THR A 120 0.18 7.55 9.98
C THR A 120 -0.10 7.04 8.56
N ASP A 121 -0.06 7.91 7.57
CA ASP A 121 -0.34 7.59 6.17
C ASP A 121 0.80 6.76 5.56
N THR A 122 2.05 7.13 5.85
CA THR A 122 3.21 6.36 5.39
C THR A 122 3.29 4.99 6.05
N ALA A 123 2.91 4.86 7.33
CA ALA A 123 2.79 3.56 8.01
C ALA A 123 1.71 2.68 7.37
N LEU A 124 0.55 3.25 7.02
CA LEU A 124 -0.49 2.52 6.28
C LEU A 124 -0.01 2.11 4.89
N ALA A 125 0.69 2.99 4.16
CA ALA A 125 1.18 2.71 2.82
C ALA A 125 2.18 1.55 2.80
N THR A 126 3.14 1.53 3.72
CA THR A 126 4.12 0.44 3.87
C THR A 126 3.45 -0.87 4.26
N TYR A 127 2.47 -0.83 5.15
CA TYR A 127 1.67 -1.99 5.53
C TYR A 127 0.88 -2.57 4.35
N LEU A 128 0.12 -1.73 3.62
CA LEU A 128 -0.62 -2.16 2.43
C LEU A 128 0.31 -2.74 1.36
N PHE A 129 1.49 -2.15 1.16
CA PHE A 129 2.49 -2.70 0.26
C PHE A 129 2.84 -4.14 0.64
N ALA A 130 3.17 -4.39 1.91
CA ALA A 130 3.57 -5.72 2.39
C ALA A 130 2.44 -6.75 2.23
N VAL A 131 1.21 -6.38 2.57
CA VAL A 131 0.03 -7.25 2.47
C VAL A 131 -0.28 -7.61 1.01
N ILE A 132 -0.31 -6.60 0.12
CA ILE A 132 -0.60 -6.82 -1.30
C ILE A 132 0.50 -7.64 -1.98
N ASP A 133 1.77 -7.39 -1.66
CA ASP A 133 2.90 -8.16 -2.19
C ASP A 133 2.83 -9.63 -1.79
N ARG A 134 2.44 -9.88 -0.54
CA ARG A 134 2.21 -11.25 -0.04
C ARG A 134 1.06 -11.91 -0.77
N ALA A 135 -0.08 -11.23 -0.91
CA ALA A 135 -1.25 -11.75 -1.61
C ALA A 135 -0.94 -12.09 -3.08
N ILE A 136 -0.21 -11.22 -3.81
CA ILE A 136 0.24 -11.50 -5.17
C ILE A 136 1.11 -12.77 -5.21
N SER A 137 1.99 -12.93 -4.22
CA SER A 137 2.89 -14.09 -4.14
C SER A 137 2.11 -15.39 -3.91
N THR A 138 1.19 -15.42 -2.96
CA THR A 138 0.34 -16.58 -2.63
C THR A 138 -0.54 -16.97 -3.81
N GLU A 139 -1.25 -16.02 -4.41
CA GLU A 139 -2.11 -16.27 -5.58
C GLU A 139 -1.29 -16.75 -6.79
N THR A 140 -0.05 -16.27 -6.95
CA THR A 140 0.85 -16.73 -8.01
C THR A 140 1.26 -18.18 -7.81
N VAL A 141 1.53 -18.61 -6.57
CA VAL A 141 1.84 -20.02 -6.25
C VAL A 141 0.64 -20.89 -6.59
N ALA A 142 -0.56 -20.55 -6.14
CA ALA A 142 -1.79 -21.25 -6.45
C ALA A 142 -2.04 -21.34 -7.97
N PHE A 143 -1.86 -20.24 -8.71
CA PHE A 143 -1.98 -20.22 -10.16
C PHE A 143 -1.03 -21.22 -10.84
N LYS A 144 0.22 -21.30 -10.41
CA LYS A 144 1.20 -22.25 -10.98
C LYS A 144 0.79 -23.69 -10.73
N GLN A 145 0.30 -24.02 -9.54
CA GLN A 145 -0.15 -25.36 -9.18
C GLN A 145 -1.35 -25.80 -10.03
N LEU A 146 -2.31 -24.88 -10.25
CA LEU A 146 -3.52 -25.16 -11.04
C LEU A 146 -3.27 -25.16 -12.56
N ASN A 147 -2.10 -24.75 -13.03
CA ASN A 147 -1.80 -24.63 -14.45
C ASN A 147 -0.52 -25.37 -14.87
N PRO A 148 -0.40 -26.70 -14.66
CA PRO A 148 0.80 -27.48 -14.95
C PRO A 148 1.17 -27.51 -16.44
N ARG A 149 0.24 -27.15 -17.32
CA ARG A 149 0.46 -27.03 -18.77
C ARG A 149 1.46 -25.92 -19.15
N PHE A 150 1.65 -24.91 -18.31
CA PHE A 150 2.67 -23.89 -18.54
C PHE A 150 4.00 -24.37 -17.96
N ARG A 151 5.06 -24.35 -18.79
CA ARG A 151 6.42 -24.76 -18.38
C ARG A 151 7.47 -23.78 -18.88
N GLY A 152 8.62 -23.73 -18.26
CA GLY A 152 9.79 -22.96 -18.69
C GLY A 152 9.48 -21.47 -18.92
N VAL A 153 9.82 -20.95 -20.08
CA VAL A 153 9.62 -19.55 -20.46
C VAL A 153 8.14 -19.17 -20.46
N ARG A 154 7.28 -20.08 -20.96
CA ARG A 154 5.83 -19.83 -21.02
C ARG A 154 5.19 -19.73 -19.63
N LEU A 155 5.67 -20.48 -18.65
CA LEU A 155 5.24 -20.36 -17.26
C LEU A 155 5.63 -18.99 -16.67
N ARG A 156 6.85 -18.51 -16.96
CA ARG A 156 7.28 -17.17 -16.53
C ARG A 156 6.41 -16.06 -17.12
N GLN A 157 6.09 -16.13 -18.41
CA GLN A 157 5.23 -15.17 -19.10
C GLN A 157 3.78 -15.23 -18.59
N ALA A 158 3.24 -16.43 -18.39
CA ALA A 158 1.90 -16.63 -17.85
C ALA A 158 1.80 -16.12 -16.41
N SER A 159 2.78 -16.43 -15.56
CA SER A 159 2.83 -15.94 -14.17
C SER A 159 2.93 -14.41 -14.12
N ALA A 160 3.76 -13.80 -14.95
CA ALA A 160 3.85 -12.34 -15.04
C ALA A 160 2.52 -11.72 -15.49
N SER A 161 1.84 -12.31 -16.49
CA SER A 161 0.53 -11.84 -16.96
C SER A 161 -0.53 -11.99 -15.89
N PHE A 162 -0.54 -13.11 -15.15
CA PHE A 162 -1.41 -13.34 -14.00
C PHE A 162 -1.21 -12.27 -12.91
N GLN A 163 0.03 -12.04 -12.51
CA GLN A 163 0.38 -11.03 -11.51
C GLN A 163 -0.07 -9.62 -11.92
N HIS A 164 0.07 -9.27 -13.21
CA HIS A 164 -0.46 -8.01 -13.73
C HIS A 164 -1.99 -7.93 -13.64
N GLY A 165 -2.69 -9.04 -13.83
CA GLY A 165 -4.14 -9.10 -13.63
C GLY A 165 -4.52 -8.84 -12.17
N VAL A 166 -3.86 -9.51 -11.22
CA VAL A 166 -4.08 -9.30 -9.77
C VAL A 166 -3.84 -7.84 -9.39
N VAL A 167 -2.68 -7.30 -9.79
CA VAL A 167 -2.29 -5.91 -9.51
C VAL A 167 -3.29 -4.91 -10.10
N GLY A 168 -3.73 -5.12 -11.34
CA GLY A 168 -4.71 -4.25 -11.99
C GLY A 168 -6.03 -4.21 -11.22
N ARG A 169 -6.52 -5.36 -10.79
CA ARG A 169 -7.78 -5.44 -10.04
C ARG A 169 -7.69 -4.86 -8.63
N VAL A 170 -6.61 -5.15 -7.92
CA VAL A 170 -6.36 -4.56 -6.59
C VAL A 170 -6.26 -3.03 -6.69
N SER A 171 -5.56 -2.52 -7.70
CA SER A 171 -5.46 -1.07 -7.94
C SER A 171 -6.83 -0.43 -8.20
N GLU A 172 -7.65 -1.04 -9.05
CA GLU A 172 -9.01 -0.55 -9.33
C GLU A 172 -9.86 -0.50 -8.06
N ARG A 173 -9.77 -1.54 -7.21
CA ARG A 173 -10.51 -1.61 -5.94
C ARG A 173 -10.05 -0.54 -4.95
N LEU A 174 -8.75 -0.31 -4.79
CA LEU A 174 -8.21 0.76 -3.94
C LEU A 174 -8.66 2.15 -4.43
N ASP A 175 -8.63 2.39 -5.75
CA ASP A 175 -9.11 3.64 -6.33
C ASP A 175 -10.63 3.82 -6.13
N ALA A 176 -11.42 2.75 -6.19
CA ALA A 176 -12.85 2.78 -5.89
C ALA A 176 -13.11 3.11 -4.40
N MET A 177 -12.40 2.44 -3.48
CA MET A 177 -12.50 2.70 -2.04
C MET A 177 -12.13 4.14 -1.71
N ARG A 178 -11.07 4.67 -2.33
CA ARG A 178 -10.68 6.07 -2.18
C ARG A 178 -11.79 7.01 -2.63
N ARG A 179 -12.37 6.81 -3.82
CA ARG A 179 -13.48 7.65 -4.31
C ARG A 179 -14.67 7.67 -3.36
N VAL A 180 -15.05 6.50 -2.80
CA VAL A 180 -16.13 6.40 -1.82
C VAL A 180 -15.79 7.17 -0.55
N ARG A 181 -14.57 7.02 -0.02
CA ARG A 181 -14.07 7.76 1.14
C ARG A 181 -14.13 9.27 0.90
N ASP A 182 -13.55 9.72 -0.22
CA ASP A 182 -13.48 11.14 -0.53
C ASP A 182 -14.89 11.77 -0.74
N ALA A 183 -15.83 10.99 -1.30
CA ALA A 183 -17.23 11.41 -1.41
C ALA A 183 -17.92 11.49 -0.05
N ALA A 184 -17.70 10.54 0.86
CA ALA A 184 -18.26 10.55 2.21
C ALA A 184 -17.74 11.73 3.02
N VAL A 185 -16.44 12.04 2.95
CA VAL A 185 -15.84 13.20 3.64
C VAL A 185 -16.45 14.52 3.14
N ARG A 186 -16.65 14.65 1.82
CA ARG A 186 -17.30 15.85 1.23
C ARG A 186 -18.75 16.00 1.67
N ALA A 187 -19.48 14.89 1.81
CA ALA A 187 -20.88 14.91 2.21
C ALA A 187 -21.07 15.24 3.70
N GLN A 188 -20.14 14.85 4.55
CA GLN A 188 -20.27 15.04 6.01
C GLN A 188 -19.99 16.46 6.50
N ARG A 189 -19.23 17.27 5.75
CA ARG A 189 -18.86 18.64 6.16
C ARG A 189 -18.75 19.56 4.96
N SER A 190 -19.28 20.77 5.10
CA SER A 190 -18.98 21.87 4.20
C SER A 190 -17.47 22.22 4.17
N THR A 191 -16.74 21.91 5.28
CA THR A 191 -15.29 22.05 5.44
C THR A 191 -14.49 20.82 5.02
N GLY A 192 -15.12 19.66 4.74
CA GLY A 192 -14.44 18.42 4.42
C GLY A 192 -13.56 18.51 3.19
N THR A 193 -13.99 19.23 2.17
CA THR A 193 -13.17 19.48 0.98
C THR A 193 -11.95 20.35 1.31
N ALA A 194 -12.08 21.34 2.19
CA ALA A 194 -10.97 22.18 2.62
C ALA A 194 -9.90 21.39 3.38
N LEU A 195 -10.29 20.44 4.23
CA LEU A 195 -9.35 19.57 4.96
C LEU A 195 -8.59 18.62 4.03
N ILE A 196 -9.26 18.01 3.04
CA ILE A 196 -8.59 17.16 2.04
C ILE A 196 -7.58 17.99 1.23
N VAL A 197 -7.97 19.19 0.81
CA VAL A 197 -7.09 20.10 0.08
C VAL A 197 -5.92 20.57 0.95
N ALA A 198 -6.17 20.93 2.22
CA ALA A 198 -5.14 21.36 3.14
C ALA A 198 -4.11 20.23 3.38
N LYS A 199 -4.55 18.98 3.61
CA LYS A 199 -3.68 17.83 3.79
C LYS A 199 -2.80 17.59 2.56
N SER A 200 -3.40 17.62 1.36
CA SER A 200 -2.67 17.46 0.10
C SER A 200 -1.67 18.59 -0.14
N SER A 201 -2.03 19.86 0.19
CA SER A 201 -1.13 21.00 0.08
C SER A 201 0.08 20.88 1.00
N VAL A 202 -0.12 20.51 2.26
CA VAL A 202 0.99 20.31 3.22
C VAL A 202 1.98 19.26 2.73
N VAL A 203 1.50 18.12 2.23
CA VAL A 203 2.38 17.07 1.67
C VAL A 203 3.10 17.56 0.42
N GLU A 204 2.44 18.33 -0.44
CA GLU A 204 3.04 18.90 -1.65
C GLU A 204 4.11 19.94 -1.31
N ASP A 205 3.83 20.85 -0.39
CA ASP A 205 4.73 21.92 0.01
C ASP A 205 5.96 21.33 0.74
N ALA A 206 5.74 20.42 1.69
CA ALA A 206 6.82 19.71 2.35
C ALA A 206 7.66 18.87 1.38
N PHE A 207 7.06 18.31 0.33
CA PHE A 207 7.81 17.58 -0.70
C PHE A 207 8.70 18.51 -1.54
N ARG A 208 8.24 19.74 -1.85
CA ARG A 208 9.05 20.73 -2.58
C ARG A 208 10.29 21.18 -1.81
N GLU A 209 10.22 21.13 -0.47
CA GLU A 209 11.37 21.44 0.39
C GLU A 209 12.41 20.32 0.41
N THR A 210 12.09 19.15 -0.15
CA THR A 210 13.06 18.05 -0.27
C THR A 210 13.92 18.23 -1.53
N ASP A 211 15.19 17.80 -1.47
CA ASP A 211 16.09 17.80 -2.63
C ASP A 211 15.79 16.69 -3.65
N VAL A 212 14.63 16.05 -3.58
CA VAL A 212 14.28 14.90 -4.42
C VAL A 212 13.90 15.37 -5.82
N ARG A 213 14.74 15.01 -6.80
CA ARG A 213 14.44 15.22 -8.23
C ARG A 213 13.83 13.96 -8.83
N LEU A 214 12.57 14.04 -9.22
CA LEU A 214 11.85 12.94 -9.86
C LEU A 214 12.16 12.89 -11.35
N VAL A 215 12.48 11.68 -11.82
CA VAL A 215 12.63 11.38 -13.25
C VAL A 215 11.55 10.38 -13.65
N SER A 216 10.83 10.66 -14.74
CA SER A 216 9.81 9.74 -15.24
C SER A 216 10.43 8.44 -15.74
N LEU A 217 9.87 7.31 -15.31
CA LEU A 217 10.26 5.99 -15.81
C LEU A 217 9.35 5.62 -16.98
N ASN A 218 9.94 5.42 -18.15
CA ASN A 218 9.19 4.92 -19.31
C ASN A 218 8.73 3.48 -19.05
N ALA A 219 7.43 3.25 -19.20
CA ALA A 219 6.85 1.92 -19.19
C ALA A 219 7.06 1.27 -20.56
N THR A 220 7.83 0.19 -20.60
CA THR A 220 7.92 -0.65 -21.81
C THR A 220 6.72 -1.58 -21.88
N GLY A 221 6.01 -1.58 -23.02
CA GLY A 221 4.91 -2.50 -23.28
C GLY A 221 5.36 -3.96 -23.13
N ARG A 222 4.57 -4.78 -22.48
CA ARG A 222 4.82 -6.22 -22.30
C ARG A 222 3.76 -7.03 -23.05
N ARG A 223 4.19 -8.12 -23.67
CA ARG A 223 3.24 -9.11 -24.21
C ARG A 223 2.52 -9.79 -23.05
N VAL A 224 1.18 -9.73 -23.08
CA VAL A 224 0.31 -10.29 -22.04
C VAL A 224 -0.39 -11.54 -22.57
N ILE A 225 -0.35 -12.63 -21.82
CA ILE A 225 -1.17 -13.82 -22.07
C ILE A 225 -2.56 -13.54 -21.47
N THR A 226 -3.53 -13.26 -22.33
CA THR A 226 -4.88 -12.78 -21.95
C THR A 226 -5.59 -13.72 -20.97
N THR A 227 -5.49 -15.04 -21.18
CA THR A 227 -6.12 -16.02 -20.29
C THR A 227 -5.53 -15.99 -18.88
N ALA A 228 -4.21 -15.86 -18.76
CA ALA A 228 -3.54 -15.74 -17.48
C ALA A 228 -3.84 -14.39 -16.80
N PHE A 229 -3.89 -13.31 -17.58
CA PHE A 229 -4.28 -11.99 -17.06
C PHE A 229 -5.71 -11.99 -16.49
N ARG A 230 -6.68 -12.54 -17.24
CA ARG A 230 -8.08 -12.66 -16.76
C ARG A 230 -8.18 -13.52 -15.49
N ALA A 231 -7.45 -14.62 -15.41
CA ALA A 231 -7.39 -15.43 -14.20
C ALA A 231 -6.82 -14.62 -13.01
N GLY A 232 -5.79 -13.82 -13.25
CA GLY A 232 -5.24 -12.90 -12.24
C GLY A 232 -6.22 -11.82 -11.82
N TRP A 233 -6.99 -11.28 -12.75
CA TRP A 233 -8.03 -10.29 -12.45
C TRP A 233 -9.08 -10.86 -11.49
N VAL A 234 -9.58 -12.06 -11.77
CA VAL A 234 -10.52 -12.79 -10.88
C VAL A 234 -9.89 -13.11 -9.52
N ALA A 235 -8.60 -13.49 -9.50
CA ALA A 235 -7.87 -13.69 -8.24
C ALA A 235 -7.75 -12.38 -7.43
N GLY A 236 -7.57 -11.24 -8.09
CA GLY A 236 -7.56 -9.93 -7.46
C GLY A 236 -8.88 -9.53 -6.79
N ASP A 237 -10.01 -10.09 -7.24
CA ASP A 237 -11.29 -9.93 -6.53
C ASP A 237 -11.32 -10.68 -5.19
N ARG A 238 -10.68 -11.84 -5.13
CA ARG A 238 -10.61 -12.65 -3.91
C ARG A 238 -9.67 -12.07 -2.86
N VAL A 239 -8.72 -11.22 -3.26
CA VAL A 239 -7.91 -10.47 -2.31
C VAL A 239 -8.87 -9.64 -1.44
N ASN A 240 -9.04 -10.07 -0.18
CA ASN A 240 -10.05 -9.50 0.70
C ASN A 240 -9.64 -8.11 1.17
N LEU A 241 -10.11 -7.08 0.48
CA LEU A 241 -10.01 -5.67 0.87
C LEU A 241 -11.15 -5.25 1.81
N ASN A 242 -12.13 -6.11 2.05
CA ASN A 242 -13.31 -5.84 2.85
C ASN A 242 -13.23 -6.53 4.22
N ARG A 243 -13.91 -5.94 5.19
CA ARG A 243 -14.07 -6.39 6.57
C ARG A 243 -14.48 -7.88 6.67
N PRO A 244 -13.89 -8.69 7.58
CA PRO A 244 -14.55 -9.92 8.00
C PRO A 244 -15.84 -9.54 8.73
N VAL A 245 -16.96 -10.08 8.25
CA VAL A 245 -18.22 -10.04 8.99
C VAL A 245 -18.02 -10.85 10.27
N PRO A 246 -18.23 -10.29 11.48
CA PRO A 246 -18.21 -11.08 12.67
C PRO A 246 -19.49 -11.94 12.70
N GLY A 247 -19.38 -13.24 12.43
CA GLY A 247 -20.53 -14.12 12.59
C GLY A 247 -20.58 -15.31 11.65
N ASP A 248 -19.57 -16.22 11.69
CA ASP A 248 -19.79 -17.59 11.21
C ASP A 248 -18.92 -18.63 11.95
N SER A 249 -18.37 -18.31 13.11
CA SER A 249 -17.59 -19.25 13.92
C SER A 249 -18.43 -20.06 14.91
N GLN A 250 -19.75 -19.91 14.93
CA GLN A 250 -20.62 -20.64 15.90
C GLN A 250 -21.53 -21.72 15.30
N ARG A 251 -21.33 -22.11 14.03
CA ARG A 251 -22.17 -23.17 13.40
C ARG A 251 -21.45 -24.45 13.03
N ARG A 252 -20.36 -24.78 13.68
CA ARG A 252 -19.69 -26.09 13.48
C ARG A 252 -19.30 -26.75 14.80
N LEU A 253 -20.17 -26.78 15.75
CA LEU A 253 -20.16 -27.72 16.89
C LEU A 253 -21.61 -27.94 17.34
N ALA A 254 -22.34 -28.75 16.59
CA ALA A 254 -23.51 -29.48 17.02
C ALA A 254 -23.62 -30.73 16.13
#